data_4987ddf5e4f162476934b9ac1d8bb304
#
_entry.id   4987ddf5e4f162476934b9ac1d8bb304
#
_cell.length_a   1.000
_cell.length_b   1.000
_cell.length_c   1.000
_cell.angle_alpha   90.00
_cell.angle_beta   90.00
_cell.angle_gamma   90.00
#
_symmetry.space_group_name_H-M   'P 1'
#
loop_
_entity.id
_entity.type
_entity.pdbx_description
1 polymer ?
#
loop_
_entity_poly.entity_id
_entity_poly.type
_entity_poly.pdbx_seq_one_letter_code
_entity_poly.pdbx_strand_id
1 'polypeptide(L)'
;MLVKTFCAAVNGLEVTTVTCEVSMSRGVHFRLTGLADTAVKESYDRIRAALSNNGLKMPTMDITVNLSPADIKKEGSGYDLPLAIGILGAKGIVKNDRLDKYMLMGELGLDGRLLPIRGALPIAIRARKEKFKGLIVPQQNIREAAVVNQLEVYGMESLLDVVKFLNGDASYQPTVIDTRREFYEQQNRYELDFSDVRGQESVKRALEVAAAGGHNLIKISPIIRQQQMLDKQFFMLYFIIQNPFLLQKQAA
;
A
#
# COMPACT_ATOMS: atom_id res chain seq x y z
N MET A 1 17.73 24.98 -0.20
CA MET A 1 17.31 24.19 -1.38
C MET A 1 15.95 23.60 -1.05
N LEU A 2 14.98 23.66 -1.98
CA LEU A 2 13.65 23.06 -1.81
C LEU A 2 13.55 21.81 -2.69
N VAL A 3 13.13 20.69 -2.10
CA VAL A 3 12.90 19.41 -2.77
C VAL A 3 11.47 18.96 -2.50
N LYS A 4 10.84 18.37 -3.51
CA LYS A 4 9.49 17.82 -3.42
C LYS A 4 9.52 16.32 -3.66
N THR A 5 8.86 15.56 -2.81
CA THR A 5 8.52 14.16 -3.02
C THR A 5 7.01 13.98 -2.91
N PHE A 6 6.48 12.91 -3.46
CA PHE A 6 5.04 12.66 -3.50
C PHE A 6 4.71 11.37 -2.76
N CYS A 7 3.67 11.45 -1.94
CA CYS A 7 3.14 10.35 -1.18
C CYS A 7 1.61 10.43 -1.13
N ALA A 8 0.95 9.63 -0.31
CA ALA A 8 -0.50 9.61 -0.25
C ALA A 8 -1.02 9.54 1.18
N ALA A 9 -2.12 10.22 1.45
CA ALA A 9 -2.94 10.05 2.64
C ALA A 9 -4.13 9.14 2.31
N VAL A 10 -4.31 8.09 3.09
CA VAL A 10 -5.41 7.12 2.94
C VAL A 10 -6.44 7.40 4.02
N ASN A 11 -7.68 7.67 3.62
CA ASN A 11 -8.80 7.85 4.52
C ASN A 11 -9.95 6.93 4.09
N GLY A 12 -10.03 5.75 4.71
CA GLY A 12 -10.92 4.68 4.26
C GLY A 12 -10.54 4.21 2.84
N LEU A 13 -11.44 4.41 1.87
CA LEU A 13 -11.19 4.10 0.45
C LEU A 13 -10.69 5.31 -0.35
N GLU A 14 -10.77 6.50 0.22
CA GLU A 14 -10.31 7.73 -0.44
C GLU A 14 -8.81 7.91 -0.23
N VAL A 15 -8.13 8.24 -1.31
CA VAL A 15 -6.70 8.53 -1.31
C VAL A 15 -6.46 9.91 -1.89
N THR A 16 -5.76 10.73 -1.12
CA THR A 16 -5.34 12.06 -1.56
C THR A 16 -3.82 12.10 -1.67
N THR A 17 -3.34 12.64 -2.78
CA THR A 17 -1.92 12.85 -2.98
C THR A 17 -1.40 13.92 -2.04
N VAL A 18 -0.30 13.62 -1.38
CA VAL A 18 0.40 14.51 -0.47
C VAL A 18 1.75 14.87 -1.06
N THR A 19 1.99 16.17 -1.18
CA THR A 19 3.31 16.69 -1.53
C THR A 19 4.10 16.90 -0.25
N CYS A 20 5.24 16.23 -0.14
CA CYS A 20 6.20 16.43 0.93
C CYS A 20 7.27 17.40 0.43
N GLU A 21 7.27 18.62 0.94
CA GLU A 21 8.21 19.68 0.60
C GLU A 21 9.28 19.75 1.70
N VAL A 22 10.53 19.55 1.32
CA VAL A 22 11.68 19.60 2.25
C VAL A 22 12.56 20.78 1.89
N SER A 23 12.72 21.71 2.84
CA SER A 23 13.62 22.85 2.71
C SER A 23 14.72 22.81 3.76
N MET A 24 15.95 23.09 3.35
CA MET A 24 17.10 23.17 4.23
C MET A 24 17.70 24.57 4.27
N SER A 25 18.02 25.06 5.49
CA SER A 25 18.67 26.32 5.75
C SER A 25 19.71 26.20 6.87
N ARG A 26 20.39 27.30 7.21
CA ARG A 26 21.37 27.29 8.31
C ARG A 26 20.65 27.14 9.65
N GLY A 27 21.12 26.20 10.48
CA GLY A 27 20.55 25.91 11.79
C GLY A 27 20.67 24.44 12.17
N VAL A 28 19.91 23.99 13.17
CA VAL A 28 19.96 22.61 13.70
C VAL A 28 18.58 22.06 14.07
N HIS A 29 17.50 22.75 13.69
CA HIS A 29 16.15 22.36 14.09
C HIS A 29 15.47 21.52 13.01
N PHE A 30 14.61 20.63 13.45
CA PHE A 30 13.67 19.91 12.59
C PHE A 30 12.24 20.41 12.87
N ARG A 31 11.53 20.82 11.82
CA ARG A 31 10.14 21.29 11.90
C ARG A 31 9.30 20.55 10.87
N LEU A 32 8.17 20.02 11.33
CA LEU A 32 7.21 19.32 10.48
C LEU A 32 5.85 20.00 10.58
N THR A 33 5.27 20.35 9.45
CA THR A 33 3.97 21.03 9.33
C THR A 33 3.04 20.24 8.38
N GLY A 34 1.73 20.53 8.39
CA GLY A 34 0.76 19.91 7.50
C GLY A 34 -0.12 18.86 8.14
N LEU A 35 -0.60 19.12 9.37
CA LEU A 35 -1.56 18.27 10.10
C LEU A 35 -1.10 16.80 10.25
N ALA A 36 0.18 16.63 10.64
CA ALA A 36 0.80 15.34 10.93
C ALA A 36 0.38 14.82 12.30
N ASP A 37 0.04 13.53 12.40
CA ASP A 37 -0.20 12.85 13.68
C ASP A 37 1.11 12.59 14.45
N THR A 38 1.01 11.94 15.62
CA THR A 38 2.17 11.59 16.43
C THR A 38 3.12 10.66 15.72
N ALA A 39 2.60 9.62 15.01
CA ALA A 39 3.42 8.66 14.31
C ALA A 39 4.24 9.31 13.17
N VAL A 40 3.65 10.27 12.46
CA VAL A 40 4.36 11.06 11.42
C VAL A 40 5.40 11.98 12.06
N LYS A 41 5.13 12.56 13.23
CA LYS A 41 6.11 13.42 13.96
C LYS A 41 7.31 12.62 14.46
N GLU A 42 7.11 11.37 14.87
CA GLU A 42 8.17 10.45 15.29
C GLU A 42 9.04 9.96 14.15
N SER A 43 8.65 10.20 12.89
CA SER A 43 9.43 9.82 11.71
C SER A 43 10.86 10.35 11.73
N TYR A 44 11.07 11.52 12.35
CA TYR A 44 12.40 12.11 12.46
C TYR A 44 13.40 11.17 13.15
N ASP A 45 12.99 10.54 14.26
CA ASP A 45 13.86 9.65 15.02
C ASP A 45 14.12 8.35 14.26
N ARG A 46 13.10 7.79 13.60
CA ARG A 46 13.25 6.60 12.77
C ARG A 46 14.16 6.87 11.58
N ILE A 47 13.96 7.97 10.86
CA ILE A 47 14.78 8.37 9.72
C ILE A 47 16.22 8.60 10.16
N ARG A 48 16.45 9.31 11.27
CA ARG A 48 17.79 9.59 11.80
C ARG A 48 18.53 8.29 12.10
N ALA A 49 17.88 7.34 12.78
CA ALA A 49 18.47 6.04 13.09
C ALA A 49 18.75 5.24 11.83
N ALA A 50 17.76 5.15 10.90
CA ALA A 50 17.93 4.44 9.63
C ALA A 50 19.09 5.00 8.79
N LEU A 51 19.22 6.32 8.68
CA LEU A 51 20.33 6.94 7.98
C LEU A 51 21.67 6.59 8.64
N SER A 52 21.77 6.74 9.95
CA SER A 52 23.00 6.46 10.70
C SER A 52 23.46 5.02 10.53
N ASN A 53 22.53 4.06 10.65
CA ASN A 53 22.84 2.63 10.54
C ASN A 53 23.22 2.20 9.11
N ASN A 54 22.90 3.02 8.11
CA ASN A 54 23.28 2.80 6.70
C ASN A 54 24.46 3.67 6.22
N GLY A 55 25.24 4.22 7.14
CA GLY A 55 26.41 5.03 6.79
C GLY A 55 26.07 6.43 6.22
N LEU A 56 24.80 6.80 6.26
CA LEU A 56 24.32 8.13 5.89
C LEU A 56 24.17 8.99 7.14
N LYS A 57 24.56 10.25 7.05
CA LYS A 57 24.43 11.17 8.20
C LYS A 57 23.24 12.10 7.99
N MET A 58 22.44 12.27 9.03
CA MET A 58 21.42 13.33 9.06
C MET A 58 22.11 14.68 8.86
N PRO A 59 21.59 15.59 8.01
CA PRO A 59 22.17 16.90 7.82
C PRO A 59 22.12 17.72 9.12
N THR A 60 23.23 18.38 9.46
CA THR A 60 23.30 19.34 10.57
C THR A 60 22.87 20.71 10.06
N MET A 61 21.58 20.82 9.75
CA MET A 61 20.94 22.02 9.19
C MET A 61 19.52 22.17 9.73
N ASP A 62 18.94 23.34 9.63
CA ASP A 62 17.50 23.53 9.82
C ASP A 62 16.76 22.82 8.68
N ILE A 63 15.94 21.84 9.04
CA ILE A 63 15.11 21.10 8.11
C ILE A 63 13.65 21.47 8.39
N THR A 64 13.01 22.09 7.42
CA THR A 64 11.57 22.35 7.46
C THR A 64 10.88 21.46 6.45
N VAL A 65 9.93 20.68 6.93
CA VAL A 65 9.09 19.81 6.12
C VAL A 65 7.65 20.30 6.15
N ASN A 66 7.03 20.38 4.99
CA ASN A 66 5.61 20.67 4.85
C ASN A 66 4.90 19.54 4.09
N LEU A 67 3.83 18.98 4.68
CA LEU A 67 2.98 17.97 4.07
C LEU A 67 1.70 18.63 3.56
N SER A 68 1.65 18.93 2.28
CA SER A 68 0.51 19.59 1.63
C SER A 68 -0.44 18.56 0.97
N PRO A 69 -1.77 18.77 1.04
CA PRO A 69 -2.51 19.89 1.64
C PRO A 69 -2.62 19.80 3.16
N ALA A 70 -2.69 20.95 3.85
CA ALA A 70 -2.67 21.02 5.31
C ALA A 70 -4.02 20.73 6.00
N ASP A 71 -5.10 20.68 5.23
CA ASP A 71 -6.47 20.39 5.71
C ASP A 71 -6.74 18.89 5.86
N ILE A 72 -5.89 18.04 5.30
CA ILE A 72 -6.01 16.58 5.40
C ILE A 72 -5.04 16.06 6.46
N LYS A 73 -5.55 15.26 7.39
CA LYS A 73 -4.74 14.60 8.41
C LYS A 73 -3.85 13.52 7.79
N LYS A 74 -2.57 13.51 8.15
CA LYS A 74 -1.61 12.48 7.76
C LYS A 74 -1.40 11.57 8.96
N GLU A 75 -1.77 10.30 8.79
CA GLU A 75 -1.74 9.30 9.84
C GLU A 75 -0.82 8.14 9.49
N GLY A 76 -0.13 7.62 10.51
CA GLY A 76 0.70 6.44 10.41
C GLY A 76 2.12 6.70 9.90
N SER A 77 2.91 5.63 9.89
CA SER A 77 4.36 5.63 9.64
C SER A 77 4.77 5.56 8.16
N GLY A 78 3.82 5.40 7.24
CA GLY A 78 4.10 5.25 5.80
C GLY A 78 4.75 6.46 5.12
N TYR A 79 4.87 7.58 5.83
CA TYR A 79 5.52 8.80 5.36
C TYR A 79 7.04 8.82 5.58
N ASP A 80 7.60 7.85 6.30
CA ASP A 80 9.04 7.82 6.60
C ASP A 80 9.89 7.82 5.34
N LEU A 81 9.53 6.99 4.35
CA LEU A 81 10.26 6.89 3.10
C LEU A 81 10.27 8.20 2.31
N PRO A 82 9.12 8.83 1.96
CA PRO A 82 9.12 10.09 1.23
C PRO A 82 9.83 11.22 1.98
N LEU A 83 9.74 11.27 3.32
CA LEU A 83 10.47 12.21 4.15
C LEU A 83 11.99 11.99 4.07
N ALA A 84 12.45 10.75 4.23
CA ALA A 84 13.87 10.40 4.15
C ALA A 84 14.46 10.74 2.77
N ILE A 85 13.76 10.38 1.70
CA ILE A 85 14.18 10.68 0.32
C ILE A 85 14.20 12.19 0.06
N GLY A 86 13.21 12.93 0.56
CA GLY A 86 13.18 14.39 0.48
C GLY A 86 14.39 15.04 1.17
N ILE A 87 14.76 14.55 2.36
CA ILE A 87 15.94 15.00 3.11
C ILE A 87 17.23 14.67 2.35
N LEU A 88 17.35 13.45 1.84
CA LEU A 88 18.51 13.02 1.05
C LEU A 88 18.63 13.78 -0.27
N GLY A 89 17.51 14.10 -0.92
CA GLY A 89 17.45 14.93 -2.11
C GLY A 89 17.90 16.37 -1.83
N ALA A 90 17.44 16.96 -0.71
CA ALA A 90 17.85 18.31 -0.30
C ALA A 90 19.34 18.36 0.10
N LYS A 91 19.92 17.24 0.54
CA LYS A 91 21.37 17.09 0.79
C LYS A 91 22.18 16.82 -0.47
N GLY A 92 21.52 16.52 -1.61
CA GLY A 92 22.20 16.20 -2.88
C GLY A 92 22.69 14.75 -2.98
N ILE A 93 22.28 13.84 -2.09
CA ILE A 93 22.60 12.41 -2.15
C ILE A 93 21.71 11.70 -3.16
N VAL A 94 20.44 12.10 -3.24
CA VAL A 94 19.48 11.62 -4.24
C VAL A 94 19.32 12.69 -5.32
N LYS A 95 19.36 12.28 -6.59
CA LYS A 95 19.12 13.15 -7.73
C LYS A 95 17.64 13.56 -7.79
N ASN A 96 17.37 14.84 -8.04
CA ASN A 96 16.01 15.38 -7.99
C ASN A 96 15.22 15.22 -9.30
N ASP A 97 15.87 14.85 -10.39
CA ASP A 97 15.32 14.73 -11.75
C ASP A 97 14.27 13.61 -11.93
N ARG A 98 14.14 12.75 -10.94
CA ARG A 98 13.18 11.63 -10.93
C ARG A 98 12.12 11.72 -9.85
N LEU A 99 12.28 12.59 -8.86
CA LEU A 99 11.43 12.60 -7.66
C LEU A 99 9.96 12.96 -7.97
N ASP A 100 9.74 13.74 -9.01
CA ASP A 100 8.41 14.14 -9.50
C ASP A 100 7.68 13.03 -10.27
N LYS A 101 8.39 11.99 -10.69
CA LYS A 101 7.85 10.89 -11.50
C LYS A 101 7.30 9.74 -10.67
N TYR A 102 7.71 9.63 -9.42
CA TYR A 102 7.38 8.48 -8.57
C TYR A 102 6.66 8.91 -7.30
N MET A 103 5.59 8.19 -6.98
CA MET A 103 4.99 8.27 -5.65
C MET A 103 5.73 7.30 -4.73
N LEU A 104 5.97 7.73 -3.49
CA LEU A 104 6.78 7.00 -2.51
C LEU A 104 5.94 6.72 -1.27
N MET A 105 5.90 5.47 -0.82
CA MET A 105 5.26 5.10 0.44
C MET A 105 6.04 3.97 1.12
N GLY A 106 6.27 4.10 2.42
CA GLY A 106 6.97 3.07 3.19
C GLY A 106 7.29 3.53 4.59
N GLU A 107 7.15 2.66 5.56
CA GLU A 107 7.66 2.84 6.91
C GLU A 107 9.13 2.41 6.97
N LEU A 108 9.95 3.08 7.78
CA LEU A 108 11.35 2.74 7.97
C LEU A 108 11.57 2.05 9.31
N GLY A 109 12.17 0.87 9.27
CA GLY A 109 12.83 0.27 10.41
C GLY A 109 14.10 1.07 10.78
N LEU A 110 14.54 0.99 12.03
CA LEU A 110 15.76 1.66 12.49
C LEU A 110 17.03 1.17 11.76
N ASP A 111 17.00 -0.02 11.20
CA ASP A 111 18.05 -0.62 10.35
C ASP A 111 18.00 -0.14 8.89
N GLY A 112 16.97 0.64 8.52
CA GLY A 112 16.75 1.15 7.17
C GLY A 112 15.98 0.21 6.25
N ARG A 113 15.46 -0.92 6.74
CA ARG A 113 14.52 -1.76 5.98
C ARG A 113 13.19 -1.05 5.80
N LEU A 114 12.55 -1.34 4.68
CA LEU A 114 11.19 -0.89 4.43
C LEU A 114 10.18 -1.88 5.02
N LEU A 115 9.32 -1.37 5.89
CA LEU A 115 8.24 -2.11 6.52
C LEU A 115 6.92 -1.89 5.79
N PRO A 116 6.01 -2.89 5.79
CA PRO A 116 4.78 -2.84 5.01
C PRO A 116 3.84 -1.72 5.46
N ILE A 117 3.12 -1.18 4.49
CA ILE A 117 2.09 -0.15 4.69
C ILE A 117 0.69 -0.72 4.45
N ARG A 118 -0.32 0.00 4.90
CA ARG A 118 -1.73 -0.32 4.60
C ARG A 118 -2.21 0.46 3.40
N GLY A 119 -3.05 -0.17 2.56
CA GLY A 119 -3.73 0.50 1.46
C GLY A 119 -2.85 0.73 0.23
N ALA A 120 -1.93 -0.17 -0.08
CA ALA A 120 -1.07 -0.06 -1.25
C ALA A 120 -1.87 -0.08 -2.57
N LEU A 121 -2.96 -0.85 -2.66
CA LEU A 121 -3.83 -0.87 -3.83
C LEU A 121 -4.52 0.47 -4.11
N PRO A 122 -5.28 1.09 -3.18
CA PRO A 122 -5.88 2.39 -3.43
C PRO A 122 -4.84 3.50 -3.68
N ILE A 123 -3.65 3.42 -3.08
CA ILE A 123 -2.53 4.32 -3.39
C ILE A 123 -2.07 4.14 -4.85
N ALA A 124 -1.91 2.90 -5.31
CA ALA A 124 -1.53 2.62 -6.70
C ALA A 124 -2.59 3.11 -7.70
N ILE A 125 -3.88 2.94 -7.40
CA ILE A 125 -4.98 3.48 -8.22
C ILE A 125 -4.87 5.01 -8.31
N ARG A 126 -4.59 5.69 -7.19
CA ARG A 126 -4.41 7.14 -7.16
C ARG A 126 -3.19 7.58 -7.97
N ALA A 127 -2.04 6.93 -7.79
CA ALA A 127 -0.81 7.21 -8.52
C ALA A 127 -1.02 7.11 -10.05
N ARG A 128 -1.72 6.05 -10.52
CA ARG A 128 -2.09 5.90 -11.92
C ARG A 128 -3.01 7.03 -12.41
N LYS A 129 -4.03 7.38 -11.62
CA LYS A 129 -5.00 8.44 -11.97
C LYS A 129 -4.31 9.79 -12.16
N GLU A 130 -3.30 10.08 -11.36
CA GLU A 130 -2.50 11.31 -11.45
C GLU A 130 -1.32 11.21 -12.42
N LYS A 131 -1.21 10.11 -13.15
CA LYS A 131 -0.22 9.90 -14.21
C LYS A 131 1.22 9.89 -13.71
N PHE A 132 1.46 9.48 -12.46
CA PHE A 132 2.81 9.14 -12.02
C PHE A 132 3.37 8.02 -12.91
N LYS A 133 4.67 8.08 -13.19
CA LYS A 133 5.35 7.01 -13.92
C LYS A 133 5.31 5.71 -13.13
N GLY A 134 5.52 5.78 -11.81
CA GLY A 134 5.49 4.61 -10.95
C GLY A 134 5.25 4.90 -9.48
N LEU A 135 5.14 3.80 -8.75
CA LEU A 135 4.96 3.76 -7.31
C LEU A 135 6.06 2.91 -6.69
N ILE A 136 6.71 3.46 -5.66
CA ILE A 136 7.72 2.77 -4.87
C ILE A 136 7.12 2.42 -3.52
N VAL A 137 7.10 1.12 -3.20
CA VAL A 137 6.53 0.57 -1.97
C VAL A 137 7.44 -0.49 -1.36
N PRO A 138 7.26 -0.86 -0.09
CA PRO A 138 7.93 -2.02 0.48
C PRO A 138 7.66 -3.29 -0.31
N GLN A 139 8.64 -4.20 -0.37
CA GLN A 139 8.55 -5.46 -1.12
C GLN A 139 7.31 -6.28 -0.76
N GLN A 140 6.88 -6.24 0.50
CA GLN A 140 5.69 -6.97 0.99
C GLN A 140 4.38 -6.45 0.38
N ASN A 141 4.34 -5.19 -0.04
CA ASN A 141 3.15 -4.58 -0.65
C ASN A 141 3.10 -4.70 -2.17
N ILE A 142 4.15 -5.25 -2.80
CA ILE A 142 4.29 -5.23 -4.25
C ILE A 142 3.13 -5.95 -4.96
N ARG A 143 2.70 -7.11 -4.43
CA ARG A 143 1.60 -7.88 -5.03
C ARG A 143 0.27 -7.13 -4.98
N GLU A 144 0.00 -6.44 -3.87
CA GLU A 144 -1.20 -5.61 -3.72
C GLU A 144 -1.21 -4.43 -4.69
N ALA A 145 -0.09 -3.74 -4.85
CA ALA A 145 0.01 -2.54 -5.69
C ALA A 145 0.12 -2.86 -7.18
N ALA A 146 0.85 -3.93 -7.57
CA ALA A 146 1.13 -4.27 -8.96
C ALA A 146 -0.07 -4.87 -9.72
N VAL A 147 -1.21 -5.09 -9.04
CA VAL A 147 -2.51 -5.39 -9.69
C VAL A 147 -2.96 -4.24 -10.61
N VAL A 148 -2.51 -3.01 -10.34
CA VAL A 148 -2.91 -1.82 -11.08
C VAL A 148 -2.14 -1.72 -12.39
N ASN A 149 -2.82 -2.01 -13.50
CA ASN A 149 -2.26 -1.89 -14.85
C ASN A 149 -1.87 -0.44 -15.18
N GLN A 150 -0.90 -0.25 -16.09
CA GLN A 150 -0.43 1.05 -16.57
C GLN A 150 0.24 1.91 -15.47
N LEU A 151 0.82 1.30 -14.47
CA LEU A 151 1.65 1.91 -13.46
C LEU A 151 2.86 1.00 -13.21
N GLU A 152 4.06 1.56 -13.26
CA GLU A 152 5.27 0.82 -12.88
C GLU A 152 5.33 0.71 -11.35
N VAL A 153 5.28 -0.50 -10.79
CA VAL A 153 5.36 -0.71 -9.34
C VAL A 153 6.70 -1.33 -8.98
N TYR A 154 7.42 -0.68 -8.08
CA TYR A 154 8.73 -1.11 -7.60
C TYR A 154 8.65 -1.50 -6.13
N GLY A 155 8.90 -2.77 -5.84
CA GLY A 155 9.06 -3.28 -4.47
C GLY A 155 10.51 -3.11 -4.03
N MET A 156 10.72 -2.46 -2.90
CA MET A 156 12.04 -2.21 -2.35
C MET A 156 12.15 -2.81 -0.95
N GLU A 157 13.33 -3.32 -0.62
CA GLU A 157 13.58 -3.93 0.69
C GLU A 157 14.17 -2.92 1.68
N SER A 158 14.92 -1.94 1.18
CA SER A 158 15.62 -0.97 2.03
C SER A 158 15.62 0.45 1.45
N LEU A 159 15.91 1.41 2.32
CA LEU A 159 16.13 2.81 1.94
C LEU A 159 17.27 2.95 0.92
N LEU A 160 18.34 2.16 1.06
CA LEU A 160 19.47 2.21 0.12
C LEU A 160 19.09 1.76 -1.28
N ASP A 161 18.18 0.79 -1.42
CA ASP A 161 17.69 0.35 -2.72
C ASP A 161 16.92 1.48 -3.42
N VAL A 162 16.08 2.19 -2.67
CA VAL A 162 15.37 3.36 -3.21
C VAL A 162 16.35 4.46 -3.64
N VAL A 163 17.39 4.72 -2.85
CA VAL A 163 18.43 5.71 -3.19
C VAL A 163 19.18 5.30 -4.48
N LYS A 164 19.58 4.05 -4.62
CA LYS A 164 20.24 3.53 -5.84
C LYS A 164 19.34 3.66 -7.06
N PHE A 165 18.10 3.21 -6.94
CA PHE A 165 17.10 3.30 -8.01
C PHE A 165 16.89 4.74 -8.48
N LEU A 166 16.65 5.67 -7.55
CA LEU A 166 16.45 7.08 -7.88
C LEU A 166 17.69 7.74 -8.49
N ASN A 167 18.88 7.28 -8.12
CA ASN A 167 20.15 7.71 -8.72
C ASN A 167 20.45 7.09 -10.09
N GLY A 168 19.58 6.21 -10.59
CA GLY A 168 19.63 5.70 -11.95
C GLY A 168 20.15 4.28 -12.08
N ASP A 169 20.23 3.51 -11.00
CA ASP A 169 20.54 2.08 -11.08
C ASP A 169 19.43 1.36 -11.87
N ALA A 170 19.83 0.75 -12.99
CA ALA A 170 18.93 0.07 -13.91
C ALA A 170 18.64 -1.39 -13.52
N SER A 171 19.22 -1.88 -12.43
CA SER A 171 19.00 -3.26 -11.96
C SER A 171 17.58 -3.50 -11.45
N TYR A 172 16.89 -2.44 -10.99
CA TYR A 172 15.54 -2.52 -10.48
C TYR A 172 14.53 -2.50 -11.62
N GLN A 173 13.72 -3.57 -11.70
CA GLN A 173 12.68 -3.71 -12.70
C GLN A 173 11.28 -3.58 -12.06
N PRO A 174 10.31 -3.00 -12.76
CA PRO A 174 8.94 -2.94 -12.27
C PRO A 174 8.33 -4.34 -12.23
N THR A 175 7.55 -4.60 -11.18
CA THR A 175 6.79 -5.85 -11.10
C THR A 175 5.55 -5.76 -11.94
N VAL A 176 5.36 -6.74 -12.82
CA VAL A 176 4.15 -6.90 -13.64
C VAL A 176 3.41 -8.14 -13.14
N ILE A 177 2.16 -7.97 -12.78
CA ILE A 177 1.26 -9.07 -12.41
C ILE A 177 0.22 -9.22 -13.50
N ASP A 178 0.16 -10.40 -14.11
CA ASP A 178 -0.94 -10.76 -15.00
C ASP A 178 -2.14 -11.21 -14.16
N THR A 179 -2.97 -10.23 -13.78
CA THR A 179 -4.17 -10.46 -12.97
C THR A 179 -5.16 -11.41 -13.62
N ARG A 180 -5.20 -11.47 -14.97
CA ARG A 180 -6.07 -12.41 -15.70
C ARG A 180 -5.57 -13.83 -15.49
N ARG A 181 -4.27 -14.05 -15.65
CA ARG A 181 -3.66 -15.37 -15.48
C ARG A 181 -3.79 -15.86 -14.04
N GLU A 182 -3.46 -15.02 -13.04
CA GLU A 182 -3.65 -15.37 -11.63
C GLU A 182 -5.11 -15.69 -11.31
N PHE A 183 -6.06 -14.92 -11.85
CA PHE A 183 -7.48 -15.19 -11.69
C PHE A 183 -7.89 -16.55 -12.27
N TYR A 184 -7.44 -16.91 -13.47
CA TYR A 184 -7.74 -18.20 -14.08
C TYR A 184 -7.05 -19.37 -13.37
N GLU A 185 -5.84 -19.19 -12.87
CA GLU A 185 -5.11 -20.22 -12.12
C GLU A 185 -5.73 -20.48 -10.75
N GLN A 186 -6.32 -19.46 -10.11
CA GLN A 186 -7.02 -19.58 -8.82
C GLN A 186 -8.45 -20.11 -8.96
N GLN A 187 -9.11 -19.91 -10.09
CA GLN A 187 -10.49 -20.40 -10.32
C GLN A 187 -10.64 -21.92 -10.16
N ASN A 188 -9.58 -22.70 -10.28
CA ASN A 188 -9.61 -24.17 -10.20
C ASN A 188 -9.13 -24.73 -8.85
N ARG A 189 -8.91 -23.89 -7.85
CA ARG A 189 -8.40 -24.32 -6.52
C ARG A 189 -9.38 -23.95 -5.41
N TYR A 190 -10.60 -24.49 -5.50
CA TYR A 190 -11.50 -24.45 -4.37
C TYR A 190 -11.19 -25.64 -3.45
N GLU A 191 -10.68 -25.38 -2.26
CA GLU A 191 -10.46 -26.42 -1.23
C GLU A 191 -11.77 -26.90 -0.62
N LEU A 192 -12.87 -26.20 -0.82
CA LEU A 192 -14.18 -26.46 -0.23
C LEU A 192 -15.29 -26.28 -1.28
N ASP A 193 -16.21 -27.24 -1.34
CA ASP A 193 -17.38 -27.23 -2.21
C ASP A 193 -18.67 -27.45 -1.40
N PHE A 194 -19.83 -27.05 -1.91
CA PHE A 194 -21.11 -27.34 -1.26
C PHE A 194 -21.41 -28.85 -1.15
N SER A 195 -20.79 -29.67 -1.97
CA SER A 195 -20.84 -31.13 -1.86
C SER A 195 -20.21 -31.66 -0.59
N ASP A 196 -19.25 -30.92 0.02
CA ASP A 196 -18.61 -31.30 1.27
C ASP A 196 -19.53 -31.12 2.48
N VAL A 197 -20.60 -30.33 2.32
CA VAL A 197 -21.62 -30.11 3.36
C VAL A 197 -22.73 -31.16 3.23
N ARG A 198 -22.84 -32.07 4.17
CA ARG A 198 -23.90 -33.07 4.19
C ARG A 198 -25.23 -32.45 4.64
N GLY A 199 -26.30 -32.67 3.86
CA GLY A 199 -27.62 -32.13 4.15
C GLY A 199 -27.72 -30.61 3.98
N GLN A 200 -28.63 -29.97 4.68
CA GLN A 200 -28.89 -28.51 4.65
C GLN A 200 -29.28 -27.96 3.26
N GLU A 201 -29.98 -28.74 2.45
CA GLU A 201 -30.32 -28.41 1.07
C GLU A 201 -31.07 -27.07 0.93
N SER A 202 -31.95 -26.74 1.87
CA SER A 202 -32.65 -25.45 1.89
C SER A 202 -31.73 -24.26 2.12
N VAL A 203 -30.69 -24.44 2.96
CA VAL A 203 -29.70 -23.39 3.23
C VAL A 203 -28.77 -23.22 2.02
N LYS A 204 -28.30 -24.33 1.41
CA LYS A 204 -27.52 -24.30 0.17
C LYS A 204 -28.28 -23.56 -0.92
N ARG A 205 -29.54 -23.92 -1.13
CA ARG A 205 -30.40 -23.28 -2.15
C ARG A 205 -30.61 -21.79 -1.88
N ALA A 206 -30.85 -21.41 -0.62
CA ALA A 206 -30.98 -20.00 -0.26
C ALA A 206 -29.70 -19.20 -0.54
N LEU A 207 -28.52 -19.81 -0.28
CA LEU A 207 -27.24 -19.22 -0.57
C LEU A 207 -26.98 -19.07 -2.07
N GLU A 208 -27.29 -20.08 -2.87
CA GLU A 208 -27.22 -20.02 -4.33
C GLU A 208 -28.08 -18.90 -4.91
N VAL A 209 -29.35 -18.79 -4.45
CA VAL A 209 -30.27 -17.75 -4.91
C VAL A 209 -29.78 -16.37 -4.50
N ALA A 210 -29.31 -16.20 -3.26
CA ALA A 210 -28.77 -14.93 -2.79
C ALA A 210 -27.52 -14.51 -3.60
N ALA A 211 -26.64 -15.47 -3.87
CA ALA A 211 -25.45 -15.23 -4.67
C ALA A 211 -25.79 -14.85 -6.12
N ALA A 212 -26.69 -15.61 -6.76
CA ALA A 212 -27.12 -15.35 -8.14
C ALA A 212 -27.84 -14.00 -8.30
N GLY A 213 -28.60 -13.57 -7.29
CA GLY A 213 -29.37 -12.33 -7.30
C GLY A 213 -28.65 -11.12 -6.71
N GLY A 214 -27.43 -11.28 -6.19
CA GLY A 214 -26.71 -10.21 -5.48
C GLY A 214 -27.42 -9.76 -4.19
N HIS A 215 -28.17 -10.66 -3.53
CA HIS A 215 -28.96 -10.36 -2.36
C HIS A 215 -28.15 -10.47 -1.07
N ASN A 216 -28.42 -9.59 -0.12
CA ASN A 216 -27.92 -9.72 1.24
C ASN A 216 -28.61 -10.90 1.95
N LEU A 217 -27.87 -11.69 2.72
CA LEU A 217 -28.37 -12.84 3.47
C LEU A 217 -27.87 -12.79 4.91
N ILE A 218 -28.79 -13.00 5.85
CA ILE A 218 -28.46 -13.15 7.27
C ILE A 218 -28.68 -14.61 7.66
N LYS A 219 -27.65 -15.26 8.18
CA LYS A 219 -27.74 -16.59 8.78
C LYS A 219 -27.78 -16.47 10.30
N ILE A 220 -28.83 -17.00 10.91
CA ILE A 220 -28.94 -17.14 12.36
C ILE A 220 -28.79 -18.63 12.67
N SER A 221 -27.77 -19.00 13.45
CA SER A 221 -27.50 -20.39 13.84
C SER A 221 -27.43 -20.52 15.36
N PRO A 222 -28.07 -21.53 15.99
CA PRO A 222 -27.81 -21.82 17.38
C PRO A 222 -26.36 -22.29 17.58
N ILE A 223 -25.78 -21.91 18.70
CA ILE A 223 -24.37 -22.22 19.04
C ILE A 223 -24.22 -23.72 19.26
N ILE A 224 -23.76 -24.46 18.24
CA ILE A 224 -23.37 -25.88 18.35
C ILE A 224 -21.96 -26.01 17.78
N ARG A 225 -21.13 -26.90 18.39
CA ARG A 225 -19.70 -27.13 18.14
C ARG A 225 -19.27 -27.41 16.66
N GLN A 226 -20.16 -27.54 15.71
CA GLN A 226 -19.86 -27.71 14.26
C GLN A 226 -19.67 -26.42 13.46
N GLN A 227 -19.70 -25.28 14.11
CA GLN A 227 -19.73 -23.95 13.49
C GLN A 227 -18.43 -23.56 12.78
N GLN A 228 -17.27 -24.10 13.19
CA GLN A 228 -15.99 -23.71 12.61
C GLN A 228 -15.79 -24.08 11.12
N MET A 229 -16.43 -25.16 10.66
CA MET A 229 -16.37 -25.52 9.23
C MET A 229 -17.32 -24.68 8.38
N LEU A 230 -18.50 -24.35 8.90
CA LEU A 230 -19.49 -23.53 8.21
C LEU A 230 -19.05 -22.07 8.11
N ASP A 231 -18.37 -21.54 9.10
CA ASP A 231 -17.91 -20.14 9.09
C ASP A 231 -16.79 -19.89 8.05
N LYS A 232 -15.90 -20.87 7.83
CA LYS A 232 -14.91 -20.81 6.74
C LYS A 232 -15.58 -20.85 5.35
N GLN A 233 -16.63 -21.63 5.19
CA GLN A 233 -17.41 -21.72 3.95
C GLN A 233 -18.22 -20.45 3.70
N PHE A 234 -18.71 -19.78 4.76
CA PHE A 234 -19.43 -18.51 4.64
C PHE A 234 -18.53 -17.34 4.23
N PHE A 235 -17.30 -17.31 4.69
CA PHE A 235 -16.34 -16.29 4.27
C PHE A 235 -16.04 -16.39 2.77
N MET A 236 -15.99 -17.60 2.23
CA MET A 236 -15.79 -17.84 0.80
C MET A 236 -17.01 -17.43 -0.02
N LEU A 237 -18.23 -17.64 0.51
CA LEU A 237 -19.46 -17.22 -0.17
C LEU A 237 -19.64 -15.69 -0.18
N TYR A 238 -19.24 -15.00 0.87
CA TYR A 238 -19.20 -13.54 0.91
C TYR A 238 -18.25 -12.98 -0.17
N PHE A 239 -17.14 -13.66 -0.40
CA PHE A 239 -16.21 -13.31 -1.47
C PHE A 239 -16.79 -13.56 -2.88
N ILE A 240 -17.55 -14.63 -3.07
CA ILE A 240 -18.27 -14.94 -4.33
C ILE A 240 -19.38 -13.95 -4.59
N ILE A 241 -20.13 -13.51 -3.58
CA ILE A 241 -21.22 -12.53 -3.70
C ILE A 241 -20.68 -11.14 -4.08
N GLN A 242 -19.48 -10.78 -3.62
CA GLN A 242 -18.81 -9.54 -4.01
C GLN A 242 -18.23 -9.58 -5.43
N ASN A 243 -18.17 -10.77 -6.07
CA ASN A 243 -17.66 -10.94 -7.43
C ASN A 243 -18.66 -11.70 -8.33
N PRO A 244 -19.72 -11.02 -8.84
CA PRO A 244 -20.77 -11.66 -9.63
C PRO A 244 -20.29 -12.32 -10.93
N PHE A 245 -19.09 -12.01 -11.42
CA PHE A 245 -18.48 -12.67 -12.59
C PHE A 245 -18.12 -14.15 -12.37
N LEU A 246 -18.04 -14.61 -11.12
CA LEU A 246 -17.73 -16.02 -10.82
C LEU A 246 -18.93 -16.96 -11.00
N LEU A 247 -20.17 -16.44 -10.95
CA LEU A 247 -21.40 -17.24 -11.05
C LEU A 247 -21.81 -17.56 -12.48
N GLN A 248 -21.39 -16.81 -13.48
CA GLN A 248 -21.79 -17.02 -14.87
C GLN A 248 -21.21 -18.28 -15.53
N LYS A 249 -20.24 -18.96 -14.93
CA LYS A 249 -19.61 -20.16 -15.50
C LYS A 249 -20.14 -21.50 -14.99
N GLN A 250 -20.95 -21.52 -13.92
CA GLN A 250 -21.56 -22.77 -13.43
C GLN A 250 -22.96 -23.07 -14.03
N ALA A 251 -23.48 -22.17 -14.85
CA ALA A 251 -24.78 -22.32 -15.52
C ALA A 251 -24.67 -22.63 -17.03
N ALA A 252 -23.50 -23.05 -17.51
CA ALA A 252 -23.29 -23.46 -18.89
C ALA A 252 -22.86 -24.92 -19.00
#